data_525cc81d6362d29d4823bf34ff85353f
#
_entry.id   525cc81d6362d29d4823bf34ff85353f
#
_cell.length_a   1.000
_cell.length_b   1.000
_cell.length_c   1.000
_cell.angle_alpha   90.00
_cell.angle_beta   90.00
_cell.angle_gamma   90.00
#
_symmetry.space_group_name_H-M   'P 1'
#
loop_
_entity.id
_entity.type
_entity.pdbx_description
1 polymer ?
#
loop_
_entity_poly.entity_id
_entity_poly.type
_entity_poly.pdbx_seq_one_letter_code
_entity_poly.pdbx_strand_id
1 'polypeptide(L)'
;MTRTTALAAIFAIRTFSIASAQTSPRAQQRLEREVYQELVMLPYYGLFDNLAFKVEGYKVTLTGEVTRPTLRSEAEAVVKKIEGVESVDNQIEVLPLSPNDDRVRLAAYRAIYSHASLSRYALQAVPPIHIIVKNGNLRLEGAVATEADKNIAGVQARGVSGVFSVSNNLRVEKQ
;
A
#
# COMPACT_ATOMS: atom_id res chain seq x y z
N MET A 1 2.33 81.51 7.04
CA MET A 1 2.26 80.50 8.13
C MET A 1 1.15 79.54 7.80
N THR A 2 1.47 78.43 7.15
CA THR A 2 0.49 77.35 6.83
C THR A 2 1.10 76.03 7.24
N ARG A 3 0.54 75.43 8.24
CA ARG A 3 0.94 74.07 8.76
C ARG A 3 0.20 73.01 7.96
N THR A 4 0.94 72.18 7.25
CA THR A 4 0.43 71.01 6.57
C THR A 4 0.55 69.80 7.49
N THR A 5 -0.56 69.26 7.96
CA THR A 5 -0.63 68.00 8.71
C THR A 5 -0.71 66.81 7.78
N ALA A 6 0.32 65.96 7.79
CA ALA A 6 0.33 64.70 7.06
C ALA A 6 -0.36 63.62 7.89
N LEU A 7 -1.41 63.01 7.31
CA LEU A 7 -2.16 61.90 7.86
C LEU A 7 -1.49 60.62 7.40
N ALA A 8 -0.83 59.87 8.31
CA ALA A 8 -0.26 58.57 8.02
C ALA A 8 -1.34 57.49 8.22
N ALA A 9 -1.78 56.86 7.13
CA ALA A 9 -2.68 55.70 7.19
C ALA A 9 -1.86 54.43 7.40
N ILE A 10 -2.02 53.83 8.59
CA ILE A 10 -1.42 52.53 8.92
C ILE A 10 -2.31 51.45 8.37
N PHE A 11 -1.84 50.78 7.31
CA PHE A 11 -2.50 49.61 6.71
C PHE A 11 -2.06 48.35 7.51
N ALA A 12 -2.91 47.87 8.41
CA ALA A 12 -2.68 46.65 9.17
C ALA A 12 -2.95 45.45 8.24
N ILE A 13 -1.88 44.81 7.69
CA ILE A 13 -1.95 43.57 7.00
C ILE A 13 -2.19 42.46 8.02
N ARG A 14 -3.42 41.96 8.09
CA ARG A 14 -3.74 40.73 8.85
C ARG A 14 -3.24 39.55 8.04
N THR A 15 -2.11 38.95 8.42
CA THR A 15 -1.66 37.69 7.96
C THR A 15 -2.60 36.61 8.51
N PHE A 16 -3.44 36.07 7.65
CA PHE A 16 -4.25 34.89 7.97
C PHE A 16 -3.31 33.68 7.97
N SER A 17 -2.82 33.27 9.14
CA SER A 17 -2.14 31.97 9.30
C SER A 17 -3.19 30.89 9.13
N ILE A 18 -3.12 30.18 7.99
CA ILE A 18 -3.83 28.93 7.81
C ILE A 18 -3.14 27.91 8.72
N ALA A 19 -3.67 27.75 9.91
CA ALA A 19 -3.29 26.65 10.79
C ALA A 19 -3.71 25.35 10.09
N SER A 20 -2.77 24.63 9.48
CA SER A 20 -2.99 23.25 9.06
C SER A 20 -3.41 22.48 10.30
N ALA A 21 -4.64 21.97 10.32
CA ALA A 21 -5.15 21.16 11.41
C ALA A 21 -4.27 19.90 11.50
N GLN A 22 -3.30 19.92 12.40
CA GLN A 22 -2.44 18.77 12.65
C GLN A 22 -3.30 17.72 13.36
N THR A 23 -3.58 16.64 12.65
CA THR A 23 -4.23 15.46 13.22
C THR A 23 -3.41 14.98 14.41
N SER A 24 -4.05 14.70 15.54
CA SER A 24 -3.32 14.20 16.70
C SER A 24 -2.69 12.82 16.36
N PRO A 25 -1.49 12.51 16.90
CA PRO A 25 -0.84 11.21 16.62
C PRO A 25 -1.74 10.00 16.91
N ARG A 26 -2.62 10.10 17.91
CA ARG A 26 -3.59 9.05 18.25
C ARG A 26 -4.68 8.89 17.18
N ALA A 27 -5.17 10.00 16.63
CA ALA A 27 -6.17 9.98 15.57
C ALA A 27 -5.58 9.39 14.27
N GLN A 28 -4.34 9.74 13.93
CA GLN A 28 -3.65 9.17 12.79
C GLN A 28 -3.44 7.65 12.93
N GLN A 29 -2.95 7.17 14.08
CA GLN A 29 -2.78 5.75 14.35
C GLN A 29 -4.11 4.97 14.34
N ARG A 30 -5.23 5.61 14.76
CA ARG A 30 -6.56 5.02 14.64
C ARG A 30 -6.93 4.84 13.18
N LEU A 31 -6.81 5.90 12.38
CA LEU A 31 -7.10 5.85 10.94
C LEU A 31 -6.25 4.80 10.22
N GLU A 32 -4.95 4.74 10.49
CA GLU A 32 -4.05 3.74 9.89
C GLU A 32 -4.52 2.31 10.19
N ARG A 33 -4.94 2.02 11.42
CA ARG A 33 -5.46 0.70 11.79
C ARG A 33 -6.79 0.38 11.12
N GLU A 34 -7.71 1.33 11.09
CA GLU A 34 -9.03 1.15 10.45
C GLU A 34 -8.88 0.95 8.94
N VAL A 35 -8.05 1.76 8.26
CA VAL A 35 -7.75 1.59 6.84
C VAL A 35 -7.13 0.21 6.57
N TYR A 36 -6.16 -0.21 7.38
CA TYR A 36 -5.56 -1.54 7.24
C TYR A 36 -6.60 -2.65 7.38
N GLN A 37 -7.44 -2.58 8.42
CA GLN A 37 -8.47 -3.60 8.66
C GLN A 37 -9.47 -3.69 7.50
N GLU A 38 -9.95 -2.57 7.00
CA GLU A 38 -10.89 -2.54 5.88
C GLU A 38 -10.27 -3.12 4.59
N LEU A 39 -9.00 -2.81 4.31
CA LEU A 39 -8.31 -3.31 3.12
C LEU A 39 -8.05 -4.83 3.17
N VAL A 40 -7.63 -5.36 4.32
CA VAL A 40 -7.36 -6.81 4.43
C VAL A 40 -8.64 -7.66 4.48
N MET A 41 -9.77 -7.05 4.80
CA MET A 41 -11.10 -7.71 4.82
C MET A 41 -11.82 -7.66 3.47
N LEU A 42 -11.23 -7.03 2.45
CA LEU A 42 -11.85 -6.94 1.13
C LEU A 42 -12.09 -8.33 0.53
N PRO A 43 -13.29 -8.58 -0.02
CA PRO A 43 -13.57 -9.80 -0.77
C PRO A 43 -12.57 -9.99 -1.92
N TYR A 44 -12.08 -11.20 -2.09
CA TYR A 44 -11.13 -11.57 -3.17
C TYR A 44 -9.74 -10.95 -3.07
N TYR A 45 -9.41 -10.18 -2.00
CA TYR A 45 -8.04 -9.77 -1.74
C TYR A 45 -7.19 -11.02 -1.42
N GLY A 46 -6.08 -11.17 -2.11
CA GLY A 46 -5.27 -12.38 -1.99
C GLY A 46 -3.79 -12.16 -2.24
N LEU A 47 -3.07 -13.25 -2.30
CA LEU A 47 -1.61 -13.24 -2.41
C LEU A 47 -1.08 -12.70 -3.76
N PHE A 48 -1.91 -12.57 -4.78
CA PHE A 48 -1.54 -12.00 -6.08
C PHE A 48 -1.86 -10.50 -6.19
N ASP A 49 -2.35 -9.93 -5.12
CA ASP A 49 -2.66 -8.51 -4.98
C ASP A 49 -1.74 -7.90 -3.91
N ASN A 50 -1.41 -6.63 -4.05
CA ASN A 50 -0.67 -5.87 -3.05
C ASN A 50 -1.37 -4.53 -2.85
N LEU A 51 -1.92 -4.30 -1.67
CA LEU A 51 -2.54 -3.04 -1.28
C LEU A 51 -1.65 -2.36 -0.24
N ALA A 52 -1.31 -1.13 -0.52
CA ALA A 52 -0.58 -0.27 0.39
C ALA A 52 -1.30 1.07 0.53
N PHE A 53 -1.06 1.77 1.62
CA PHE A 53 -1.67 3.07 1.85
C PHE A 53 -0.74 3.98 2.65
N LYS A 54 -1.02 5.27 2.56
CA LYS A 54 -0.41 6.32 3.37
C LYS A 54 -1.51 7.24 3.89
N VAL A 55 -1.45 7.54 5.20
CA VAL A 55 -2.36 8.50 5.83
C VAL A 55 -1.60 9.79 6.11
N GLU A 56 -2.08 10.90 5.58
CA GLU A 56 -1.55 12.24 5.81
C GLU A 56 -2.67 13.16 6.27
N GLY A 57 -2.73 13.39 7.58
CA GLY A 57 -3.86 14.07 8.18
C GLY A 57 -5.14 13.24 8.06
N TYR A 58 -6.11 13.76 7.30
CA TYR A 58 -7.38 13.10 6.96
C TYR A 58 -7.45 12.64 5.50
N LYS A 59 -6.34 12.77 4.76
CA LYS A 59 -6.20 12.27 3.40
C LYS A 59 -5.57 10.87 3.43
N VAL A 60 -6.15 9.94 2.68
CA VAL A 60 -5.60 8.59 2.47
C VAL A 60 -5.21 8.44 1.00
N THR A 61 -3.96 8.07 0.76
CA THR A 61 -3.49 7.68 -0.58
C THR A 61 -3.38 6.16 -0.63
N LEU A 62 -4.11 5.53 -1.55
CA LEU A 62 -4.07 4.09 -1.80
C LEU A 62 -3.13 3.82 -2.97
N THR A 63 -2.24 2.85 -2.82
CA THR A 63 -1.27 2.43 -3.84
C THR A 63 -1.18 0.91 -3.90
N GLY A 64 -0.44 0.42 -4.87
CA GLY A 64 -0.21 -1.01 -5.06
C GLY A 64 -0.83 -1.54 -6.34
N GLU A 65 -0.89 -2.86 -6.45
CA GLU A 65 -1.37 -3.53 -7.66
C GLU A 65 -2.35 -4.63 -7.32
N VAL A 66 -3.41 -4.73 -8.13
CA VAL A 66 -4.45 -5.73 -7.97
C VAL A 66 -4.73 -6.45 -9.27
N THR A 67 -5.13 -7.71 -9.16
CA THR A 67 -5.49 -8.53 -10.33
C THR A 67 -6.91 -8.24 -10.83
N ARG A 68 -7.77 -7.65 -9.99
CA ARG A 68 -9.17 -7.40 -10.31
C ARG A 68 -9.53 -5.92 -10.23
N PRO A 69 -10.21 -5.35 -11.24
CA PRO A 69 -10.66 -3.95 -11.21
C PRO A 69 -11.60 -3.66 -10.02
N THR A 70 -12.38 -4.65 -9.60
CA THR A 70 -13.32 -4.53 -8.46
C THR A 70 -12.58 -4.20 -7.16
N LEU A 71 -11.43 -4.82 -6.89
CA LEU A 71 -10.61 -4.54 -5.71
C LEU A 71 -10.18 -3.08 -5.63
N ARG A 72 -9.82 -2.47 -6.76
CA ARG A 72 -9.47 -1.05 -6.82
C ARG A 72 -10.63 -0.15 -6.38
N SER A 73 -11.82 -0.42 -6.91
CA SER A 73 -13.02 0.38 -6.60
C SER A 73 -13.55 0.11 -5.18
N GLU A 74 -13.52 -1.14 -4.74
CA GLU A 74 -13.94 -1.53 -3.39
C GLU A 74 -13.00 -0.96 -2.33
N ALA A 75 -11.67 -1.00 -2.54
CA ALA A 75 -10.70 -0.38 -1.63
C ALA A 75 -11.00 1.11 -1.41
N GLU A 76 -11.27 1.85 -2.49
CA GLU A 76 -11.64 3.26 -2.39
C GLU A 76 -12.98 3.44 -1.64
N ALA A 77 -13.97 2.59 -1.95
CA ALA A 77 -15.31 2.70 -1.38
C ALA A 77 -15.33 2.42 0.13
N VAL A 78 -14.56 1.44 0.62
CA VAL A 78 -14.51 1.13 2.05
C VAL A 78 -13.73 2.20 2.81
N VAL A 79 -12.61 2.67 2.28
CA VAL A 79 -11.80 3.71 2.94
C VAL A 79 -12.53 5.04 3.02
N LYS A 80 -13.31 5.41 2.00
CA LYS A 80 -14.16 6.63 2.03
C LYS A 80 -15.23 6.61 3.14
N LYS A 81 -15.60 5.45 3.65
CA LYS A 81 -16.62 5.31 4.72
C LYS A 81 -16.03 5.43 6.13
N ILE A 82 -14.71 5.39 6.26
CA ILE A 82 -14.04 5.47 7.56
C ILE A 82 -14.23 6.87 8.14
N GLU A 83 -14.68 6.95 9.37
CA GLU A 83 -14.87 8.21 10.08
C GLU A 83 -13.53 8.96 10.22
N GLY A 84 -13.50 10.22 9.77
CA GLY A 84 -12.31 11.07 9.77
C GLY A 84 -11.52 11.03 8.47
N VAL A 85 -11.90 10.24 7.47
CA VAL A 85 -11.32 10.33 6.12
C VAL A 85 -12.05 11.43 5.34
N GLU A 86 -11.33 12.47 4.95
CA GLU A 86 -11.85 13.58 4.15
C GLU A 86 -11.70 13.37 2.66
N SER A 87 -10.60 12.71 2.25
CA SER A 87 -10.33 12.44 0.84
C SER A 87 -9.52 11.17 0.65
N VAL A 88 -9.79 10.48 -0.46
CA VAL A 88 -9.06 9.27 -0.88
C VAL A 88 -8.50 9.50 -2.26
N ASP A 89 -7.17 9.35 -2.40
CA ASP A 89 -6.45 9.39 -3.66
C ASP A 89 -6.12 7.93 -4.06
N ASN A 90 -6.83 7.40 -5.04
CA ASN A 90 -6.72 6.00 -5.43
C ASN A 90 -5.76 5.83 -6.61
N GLN A 91 -4.54 5.48 -6.30
CA GLN A 91 -3.45 5.20 -7.25
C GLN A 91 -3.20 3.70 -7.45
N ILE A 92 -4.13 2.83 -7.02
CA ILE A 92 -4.01 1.37 -7.21
C ILE A 92 -4.02 1.07 -8.72
N GLU A 93 -3.02 0.30 -9.15
CA GLU A 93 -2.93 -0.18 -10.53
C GLU A 93 -3.67 -1.52 -10.68
N VAL A 94 -4.44 -1.65 -11.76
CA VAL A 94 -4.99 -2.95 -12.15
C VAL A 94 -4.02 -3.62 -13.11
N LEU A 95 -3.55 -4.80 -12.73
CA LEU A 95 -2.62 -5.57 -13.54
C LEU A 95 -3.27 -6.01 -14.86
N PRO A 96 -2.54 -5.96 -15.99
CA PRO A 96 -3.06 -6.40 -17.27
C PRO A 96 -3.37 -7.89 -17.28
N LEU A 97 -4.42 -8.28 -18.01
CA LEU A 97 -4.71 -9.69 -18.25
C LEU A 97 -3.61 -10.30 -19.10
N SER A 98 -2.93 -11.31 -18.56
CA SER A 98 -1.82 -11.98 -19.23
C SER A 98 -1.78 -13.46 -18.82
N PRO A 99 -2.13 -14.39 -19.72
CA PRO A 99 -2.03 -15.83 -19.44
C PRO A 99 -0.61 -16.28 -19.08
N ASN A 100 0.41 -15.57 -19.58
CA ASN A 100 1.80 -15.85 -19.22
C ASN A 100 2.09 -15.44 -17.76
N ASP A 101 1.68 -14.24 -17.37
CA ASP A 101 1.87 -13.77 -16.00
C ASP A 101 1.09 -14.64 -14.99
N ASP A 102 -0.10 -15.12 -15.36
CA ASP A 102 -0.88 -16.05 -14.54
C ASP A 102 -0.16 -17.39 -14.32
N ARG A 103 0.48 -17.93 -15.38
CA ARG A 103 1.32 -19.12 -15.23
C ARG A 103 2.50 -18.88 -14.31
N VAL A 104 3.15 -17.73 -14.43
CA VAL A 104 4.27 -17.34 -13.57
C VAL A 104 3.81 -17.16 -12.13
N ARG A 105 2.67 -16.50 -11.87
CA ARG A 105 2.08 -16.36 -10.52
C ARG A 105 1.87 -17.73 -9.86
N LEU A 106 1.24 -18.68 -10.57
CA LEU A 106 0.97 -20.02 -10.05
C LEU A 106 2.25 -20.83 -9.85
N ALA A 107 3.22 -20.71 -10.73
CA ALA A 107 4.51 -21.40 -10.59
C ALA A 107 5.30 -20.84 -9.40
N ALA A 108 5.32 -19.51 -9.23
CA ALA A 108 5.95 -18.85 -8.09
C ALA A 108 5.27 -19.21 -6.75
N TYR A 109 3.95 -19.25 -6.73
CA TYR A 109 3.20 -19.72 -5.57
C TYR A 109 3.64 -21.12 -5.16
N ARG A 110 3.67 -22.07 -6.10
CA ARG A 110 4.09 -23.45 -5.82
C ARG A 110 5.55 -23.49 -5.35
N ALA A 111 6.47 -22.80 -6.03
CA ALA A 111 7.88 -22.81 -5.67
C ALA A 111 8.12 -22.25 -4.26
N ILE A 112 7.47 -21.16 -3.90
CA ILE A 112 7.67 -20.49 -2.61
C ILE A 112 6.97 -21.26 -1.49
N TYR A 113 5.69 -21.53 -1.62
CA TYR A 113 4.89 -22.06 -0.53
C TYR A 113 4.99 -23.57 -0.32
N SER A 114 5.55 -24.34 -1.30
CA SER A 114 5.92 -25.74 -1.08
C SER A 114 7.28 -25.93 -0.38
N HIS A 115 8.09 -24.88 -0.25
CA HIS A 115 9.34 -24.95 0.47
C HIS A 115 9.09 -25.11 1.98
N ALA A 116 9.76 -26.07 2.63
CA ALA A 116 9.51 -26.44 4.03
C ALA A 116 9.52 -25.25 5.00
N SER A 117 10.47 -24.32 4.84
CA SER A 117 10.57 -23.13 5.72
C SER A 117 9.46 -22.11 5.49
N LEU A 118 8.86 -22.06 4.29
CA LEU A 118 7.90 -21.04 3.91
C LEU A 118 6.45 -21.54 3.94
N SER A 119 6.23 -22.86 4.00
CA SER A 119 4.89 -23.48 3.99
C SER A 119 4.00 -22.99 5.13
N ARG A 120 4.57 -22.60 6.27
CA ARG A 120 3.85 -22.02 7.41
C ARG A 120 3.10 -20.73 7.07
N TYR A 121 3.59 -19.95 6.11
CA TYR A 121 2.94 -18.72 5.65
C TYR A 121 1.70 -18.98 4.82
N ALA A 122 1.55 -20.18 4.23
CA ALA A 122 0.36 -20.55 3.47
C ALA A 122 -0.89 -20.79 4.33
N LEU A 123 -0.74 -20.90 5.65
CA LEU A 123 -1.84 -21.22 6.57
C LEU A 123 -2.72 -20.01 6.93
N GLN A 124 -2.31 -18.82 6.55
CA GLN A 124 -3.07 -17.59 6.81
C GLN A 124 -4.14 -17.39 5.73
N ALA A 125 -5.27 -16.76 6.09
CA ALA A 125 -6.35 -16.44 5.15
C ALA A 125 -5.86 -15.59 3.97
N VAL A 126 -5.01 -14.59 4.26
CA VAL A 126 -4.22 -13.87 3.27
C VAL A 126 -2.75 -14.15 3.59
N PRO A 127 -2.06 -14.91 2.74
CA PRO A 127 -0.65 -15.21 2.96
C PRO A 127 0.21 -13.94 2.92
N PRO A 128 1.18 -13.78 3.83
CA PRO A 128 1.93 -12.53 3.98
C PRO A 128 3.01 -12.28 2.92
N ILE A 129 3.29 -13.27 2.05
CA ILE A 129 4.18 -13.11 0.91
C ILE A 129 3.31 -12.91 -0.33
N HIS A 130 3.18 -11.67 -0.78
CA HIS A 130 2.46 -11.33 -2.00
C HIS A 130 3.34 -11.51 -3.22
N ILE A 131 2.78 -12.05 -4.30
CA ILE A 131 3.46 -12.39 -5.56
C ILE A 131 2.86 -11.55 -6.67
N ILE A 132 3.51 -10.46 -7.03
CA ILE A 132 3.06 -9.54 -8.06
C ILE A 132 3.84 -9.82 -9.34
N VAL A 133 3.13 -10.12 -10.42
CA VAL A 133 3.76 -10.36 -11.73
C VAL A 133 3.14 -9.44 -12.77
N LYS A 134 3.99 -8.71 -13.47
CA LYS A 134 3.62 -7.81 -14.55
C LYS A 134 4.63 -7.91 -15.69
N ASN A 135 4.17 -8.34 -16.87
CA ASN A 135 5.00 -8.53 -18.05
C ASN A 135 6.23 -9.42 -17.79
N GLY A 136 6.04 -10.53 -17.06
CA GLY A 136 7.11 -11.46 -16.70
C GLY A 136 8.05 -10.98 -15.58
N ASN A 137 7.88 -9.75 -15.07
CA ASN A 137 8.65 -9.27 -13.93
C ASN A 137 7.93 -9.64 -12.64
N LEU A 138 8.61 -10.39 -11.78
CA LEU A 138 8.08 -10.87 -10.50
C LEU A 138 8.59 -10.01 -9.36
N ARG A 139 7.68 -9.56 -8.52
CA ARG A 139 8.00 -8.81 -7.30
C ARG A 139 7.36 -9.51 -6.10
N LEU A 140 8.16 -9.72 -5.06
CA LEU A 140 7.68 -10.21 -3.76
C LEU A 140 7.50 -9.01 -2.84
N GLU A 141 6.30 -8.90 -2.28
CA GLU A 141 5.92 -7.85 -1.33
C GLU A 141 5.41 -8.47 -0.03
N GLY A 142 5.35 -7.69 1.03
CA GLY A 142 4.83 -8.13 2.33
C GLY A 142 5.89 -8.32 3.39
N ALA A 143 5.66 -9.27 4.33
CA ALA A 143 6.52 -9.44 5.49
C ALA A 143 6.77 -10.92 5.83
N VAL A 144 7.96 -11.19 6.35
CA VAL A 144 8.39 -12.50 6.81
C VAL A 144 9.09 -12.38 8.16
N ALA A 145 9.16 -13.49 8.91
CA ALA A 145 9.72 -13.49 10.26
C ALA A 145 11.25 -13.37 10.29
N THR A 146 11.97 -13.84 9.26
CA THR A 146 13.43 -13.89 9.27
C THR A 146 14.06 -13.49 7.93
N GLU A 147 15.32 -13.04 7.98
CA GLU A 147 16.13 -12.81 6.78
C GLU A 147 16.35 -14.08 5.96
N ALA A 148 16.43 -15.25 6.64
CA ALA A 148 16.53 -16.53 5.95
C ALA A 148 15.29 -16.80 5.10
N ASP A 149 14.07 -16.57 5.61
CA ASP A 149 12.83 -16.72 4.86
C ASP A 149 12.77 -15.78 3.66
N LYS A 150 13.15 -14.52 3.84
CA LYS A 150 13.25 -13.55 2.75
C LYS A 150 14.19 -14.04 1.65
N ASN A 151 15.38 -14.50 2.02
CA ASN A 151 16.37 -14.98 1.08
C ASN A 151 15.89 -16.24 0.34
N ILE A 152 15.30 -17.20 1.05
CA ILE A 152 14.73 -18.42 0.49
C ILE A 152 13.62 -18.08 -0.51
N ALA A 153 12.68 -17.19 -0.14
CA ALA A 153 11.61 -16.75 -1.05
C ALA A 153 12.17 -16.15 -2.34
N GLY A 154 13.21 -15.31 -2.24
CA GLY A 154 13.90 -14.74 -3.39
C GLY A 154 14.61 -15.78 -4.27
N VAL A 155 15.22 -16.81 -3.67
CA VAL A 155 15.85 -17.92 -4.41
C VAL A 155 14.79 -18.74 -5.15
N GLN A 156 13.69 -19.11 -4.47
CA GLN A 156 12.59 -19.84 -5.08
C GLN A 156 11.96 -19.08 -6.25
N ALA A 157 11.73 -17.77 -6.09
CA ALA A 157 11.18 -16.93 -7.14
C ALA A 157 12.08 -16.85 -8.38
N ARG A 158 13.39 -16.76 -8.21
CA ARG A 158 14.37 -16.74 -9.33
C ARG A 158 14.44 -18.06 -10.09
N GLY A 159 14.10 -19.18 -9.46
CA GLY A 159 14.04 -20.50 -10.07
C GLY A 159 12.80 -20.73 -10.96
N VAL A 160 11.84 -19.80 -10.97
CA VAL A 160 10.59 -19.96 -11.71
C VAL A 160 10.81 -19.72 -13.20
N SER A 161 10.43 -20.70 -14.02
CA SER A 161 10.51 -20.59 -15.47
C SER A 161 9.55 -19.52 -16.01
N GLY A 162 10.01 -18.72 -16.96
CA GLY A 162 9.22 -17.64 -17.58
C GLY A 162 9.28 -16.32 -16.83
N VAL A 163 10.04 -16.23 -15.73
CA VAL A 163 10.34 -14.97 -15.03
C VAL A 163 11.46 -14.24 -15.77
N PHE A 164 11.22 -12.98 -16.07
CA PHE A 164 12.21 -12.11 -16.70
C PHE A 164 13.12 -11.44 -15.66
N SER A 165 12.54 -10.97 -14.56
CA SER A 165 13.29 -10.39 -13.44
C SER A 165 12.60 -10.67 -12.11
N VAL A 166 13.37 -10.66 -11.01
CA VAL A 166 12.84 -10.82 -9.64
C VAL A 166 13.30 -9.67 -8.76
N SER A 167 12.35 -8.98 -8.15
CA SER A 167 12.57 -8.00 -7.08
C SER A 167 12.03 -8.55 -5.75
N ASN A 168 12.85 -8.61 -4.71
CA ASN A 168 12.44 -9.11 -3.40
C ASN A 168 12.38 -7.97 -2.40
N ASN A 169 11.17 -7.42 -2.22
CA ASN A 169 10.86 -6.31 -1.33
C ASN A 169 10.27 -6.78 0.01
N LEU A 170 10.36 -8.06 0.33
CA LEU A 170 9.90 -8.57 1.62
C LEU A 170 10.59 -7.84 2.77
N ARG A 171 9.79 -7.43 3.74
CA ARG A 171 10.29 -6.86 5.00
C ARG A 171 10.45 -7.97 6.03
N VAL A 172 11.43 -7.83 6.91
CA VAL A 172 11.60 -8.74 8.05
C VAL A 172 10.98 -8.08 9.27
N GLU A 173 10.00 -8.76 9.88
CA GLU A 173 9.40 -8.31 11.11
C GLU A 173 10.40 -8.49 12.24
N LYS A 174 10.78 -7.39 12.91
CA LYS A 174 11.55 -7.48 14.15
C LYS A 174 10.63 -8.01 15.25
N GLN A 175 10.96 -9.16 15.76
CA GLN A 175 10.35 -9.68 17.01
C GLN A 175 10.72 -8.79 18.20
#